data_d4823f87e0d0fea1a4cc5ecc7c0658fd
#
_entry.id   d4823f87e0d0fea1a4cc5ecc7c0658fd
#
_cell.length_a   1.000
_cell.length_b   1.000
_cell.length_c   1.000
_cell.angle_alpha   90.00
_cell.angle_beta   90.00
_cell.angle_gamma   90.00
#
_symmetry.space_group_name_H-M   'P 1'
#
loop_
_entity.id
_entity.type
_entity.pdbx_description
1 polymer ?
#
loop_
_entity_poly.entity_id
_entity_poly.type
_entity_poly.pdbx_seq_one_letter_code
_entity_poly.pdbx_strand_id
1 'polypeptide(L)' 'MEFDAELDARQLACPLPILRAKKSLAQLTSGQVLKVIATDKGAPKDFEEFCRQTGNVLLSSTAQDGELVFLIRRR' A
#
# COMPACT_ATOMS: atom_id res chain seq x y z
N MET A 1 -12.94 -3.86 -5.83
CA MET A 1 -12.55 -4.61 -4.63
C MET A 1 -12.72 -3.73 -3.42
N GLU A 2 -13.29 -4.28 -2.37
CA GLU A 2 -13.55 -3.51 -1.16
C GLU A 2 -12.32 -3.40 -0.29
N PHE A 3 -12.26 -2.34 0.50
CA PHE A 3 -11.16 -2.11 1.43
C PHE A 3 -11.70 -1.54 2.75
N ASP A 4 -10.91 -1.68 3.81
CA ASP A 4 -11.32 -1.26 5.15
C ASP A 4 -10.77 0.10 5.54
N ALA A 5 -9.66 0.51 4.92
CA ALA A 5 -9.05 1.81 5.16
C ALA A 5 -8.36 2.28 3.88
N GLU A 6 -8.19 3.59 3.77
CA GLU A 6 -7.54 4.20 2.62
C GLU A 6 -6.42 5.13 3.08
N LEU A 7 -5.27 5.04 2.42
CA LEU A 7 -4.12 5.90 2.68
C LEU A 7 -3.81 6.71 1.44
N ASP A 8 -3.83 8.03 1.57
CA ASP A 8 -3.39 8.92 0.50
C ASP A 8 -1.90 9.20 0.68
N ALA A 9 -1.09 8.54 -0.15
CA ALA A 9 0.35 8.71 -0.16
C ALA A 9 0.82 9.43 -1.42
N ARG A 10 -0.07 10.17 -2.09
CA ARG A 10 0.29 10.93 -3.28
C ARG A 10 1.30 12.00 -2.91
N GLN A 11 2.24 12.26 -3.85
CA GLN A 11 3.30 13.25 -3.72
C GLN A 11 4.32 12.95 -2.62
N LEU A 12 4.27 11.76 -2.03
CA LEU A 12 5.28 11.30 -1.10
C LEU A 12 6.34 10.48 -1.85
N ALA A 13 7.59 10.77 -1.57
CA ALA A 13 8.71 10.03 -2.17
C ALA A 13 9.14 8.89 -1.25
N CYS A 14 9.74 7.84 -1.88
CA CYS A 14 10.32 6.72 -1.14
C CYS A 14 11.27 7.24 -0.05
N PRO A 15 11.19 6.70 1.19
CA PRO A 15 10.38 5.56 1.63
C PRO A 15 9.09 5.94 2.34
N LEU A 16 8.62 7.19 2.20
CA LEU A 16 7.47 7.67 2.96
C LEU A 16 6.18 6.88 2.72
N PRO A 17 5.84 6.48 1.46
CA PRO A 17 4.64 5.67 1.26
C PRO A 17 4.65 4.38 2.07
N ILE A 18 5.80 3.72 2.13
CA ILE A 18 5.94 2.48 2.90
C ILE A 18 5.79 2.73 4.40
N LEU A 19 6.42 3.78 4.92
CA LEU A 19 6.33 4.11 6.34
C LEU A 19 4.91 4.44 6.76
N ARG A 20 4.18 5.18 5.92
CA ARG A 20 2.79 5.52 6.17
C ARG A 20 1.90 4.28 6.10
N ALA A 21 2.13 3.41 5.12
CA ALA A 21 1.38 2.17 4.99
C ALA A 21 1.60 1.24 6.17
N LYS A 22 2.83 1.15 6.65
CA LYS A 22 3.16 0.35 7.82
C LYS A 22 2.35 0.80 9.04
N LYS A 23 2.28 2.10 9.25
CA LYS A 23 1.52 2.67 10.36
C LYS A 23 0.03 2.40 10.20
N SER A 24 -0.51 2.58 9.00
CA SER A 24 -1.93 2.33 8.74
C SER A 24 -2.29 0.86 8.95
N LEU A 25 -1.46 -0.05 8.45
CA LEU A 25 -1.69 -1.48 8.62
C LEU A 25 -1.65 -1.90 10.08
N ALA A 26 -0.81 -1.25 10.89
CA ALA A 26 -0.73 -1.55 12.32
C ALA A 26 -2.04 -1.25 13.05
N GLN A 27 -2.87 -0.38 12.49
CA GLN A 27 -4.16 -0.03 13.08
C GLN A 27 -5.29 -0.93 12.60
N LEU A 28 -5.02 -1.80 11.64
CA LEU A 28 -6.00 -2.75 11.12
C LEU A 28 -5.86 -4.09 11.84
N THR A 29 -6.90 -4.91 11.73
CA THR A 29 -6.84 -6.29 12.22
C THR A 29 -6.47 -7.22 11.09
N SER A 30 -6.04 -8.44 11.45
CA SER A 30 -5.66 -9.47 10.49
C SER A 30 -6.78 -9.69 9.47
N GLY A 31 -6.41 -9.72 8.19
CA GLY A 31 -7.36 -9.94 7.11
C GLY A 31 -8.01 -8.70 6.54
N GLN A 32 -7.86 -7.55 7.20
CA GLN A 32 -8.40 -6.30 6.67
C GLN A 32 -7.51 -5.75 5.55
N VAL A 33 -8.11 -4.95 4.69
CA VAL A 33 -7.48 -4.45 3.46
C VAL A 33 -7.25 -2.96 3.54
N LEU A 34 -6.03 -2.54 3.20
CA LEU A 34 -5.66 -1.14 3.07
C LEU A 34 -5.52 -0.78 1.60
N LYS A 35 -6.17 0.29 1.18
CA LYS A 35 -5.98 0.86 -0.15
C LYS A 35 -4.96 2.00 -0.04
N VAL A 36 -3.90 1.94 -0.83
CA VAL A 36 -2.87 2.98 -0.86
C VAL A 36 -2.85 3.62 -2.25
N ILE A 37 -2.87 4.95 -2.29
CA ILE A 37 -2.74 5.70 -3.54
C ILE A 37 -1.40 6.43 -3.48
N ALA A 38 -0.54 6.21 -4.47
CA ALA A 38 0.79 6.79 -4.52
C ALA A 38 1.11 7.32 -5.91
N THR A 39 2.11 8.20 -6.00
CA THR A 39 2.54 8.75 -7.28
C THR A 39 4.03 8.52 -7.53
N ASP A 40 4.77 8.03 -6.53
CA ASP A 40 6.19 7.74 -6.69
C ASP A 40 6.41 6.51 -7.58
N LYS A 41 7.28 6.65 -8.59
CA LYS A 41 7.52 5.60 -9.57
C LYS A 41 8.12 4.34 -8.96
N GLY A 42 8.79 4.45 -7.84
CA GLY A 42 9.37 3.30 -7.14
C GLY A 42 8.39 2.55 -6.25
N ALA A 43 7.19 3.08 -6.07
CA ALA A 43 6.22 2.51 -5.15
C ALA A 43 5.84 1.05 -5.48
N PRO A 44 5.61 0.67 -6.75
CA PRO A 44 5.23 -0.72 -7.02
C PRO A 44 6.25 -1.72 -6.51
N LYS A 45 7.52 -1.47 -6.78
CA LYS A 45 8.59 -2.35 -6.33
C LYS A 45 8.72 -2.32 -4.81
N ASP A 46 8.61 -1.14 -4.22
CA ASP A 46 8.73 -0.98 -2.78
C ASP A 46 7.62 -1.72 -2.04
N PHE A 47 6.38 -1.64 -2.52
CA PHE A 47 5.27 -2.33 -1.89
C PHE A 47 5.34 -3.85 -2.09
N GLU A 48 5.83 -4.29 -3.24
CA GLU A 48 6.04 -5.70 -3.50
C GLU A 48 7.05 -6.27 -2.49
N GLU A 49 8.18 -5.58 -2.31
CA GLU A 49 9.22 -5.94 -1.35
C GLU A 49 8.68 -5.92 0.08
N PHE A 50 7.97 -4.86 0.43
CA PHE A 50 7.40 -4.69 1.76
C PHE A 50 6.46 -5.84 2.12
N CYS A 51 5.55 -6.18 1.21
CA CYS A 51 4.61 -7.27 1.46
C CYS A 51 5.32 -8.61 1.56
N ARG A 52 6.32 -8.83 0.73
CA ARG A 52 7.11 -10.06 0.77
C ARG A 52 7.82 -10.21 2.12
N GLN A 53 8.40 -9.12 2.64
CA GLN A 53 9.15 -9.15 3.88
C GLN A 53 8.26 -9.26 5.12
N THR A 54 7.08 -8.66 5.07
CA THR A 54 6.20 -8.62 6.25
C THR A 54 5.18 -9.74 6.29
N GLY A 55 4.95 -10.41 5.17
CA GLY A 55 3.91 -11.42 5.08
C GLY A 55 2.53 -10.87 4.78
N ASN A 56 2.40 -9.54 4.62
CA ASN A 56 1.16 -8.96 4.13
C ASN A 56 0.97 -9.34 2.67
N VAL A 57 -0.27 -9.38 2.21
CA VAL A 57 -0.57 -9.83 0.85
C VAL A 57 -0.88 -8.63 -0.04
N LEU A 58 -0.12 -8.47 -1.12
CA LEU A 58 -0.40 -7.45 -2.13
C LEU A 58 -1.46 -8.02 -3.07
N LEU A 59 -2.72 -7.62 -2.84
CA LEU A 59 -3.86 -8.15 -3.60
C LEU A 59 -3.89 -7.62 -5.02
N SER A 60 -3.55 -6.34 -5.20
CA SER A 60 -3.50 -5.75 -6.52
C SER A 60 -2.56 -4.55 -6.53
N SER A 61 -2.04 -4.26 -7.71
CA SER A 61 -1.16 -3.12 -7.96
C SER A 61 -1.49 -2.62 -9.36
N THR A 62 -2.13 -1.46 -9.46
CA THR A 62 -2.60 -0.91 -10.72
C THR A 62 -2.11 0.51 -10.89
N ALA A 63 -2.05 0.96 -12.16
CA ALA A 63 -1.71 2.33 -12.50
C ALA A 63 -2.85 2.92 -13.31
N GLN A 64 -3.30 4.11 -12.93
CA GLN A 64 -4.42 4.78 -13.59
C GLN A 64 -4.25 6.28 -13.48
N ASP A 65 -4.22 6.97 -14.60
CA ASP A 65 -4.16 8.44 -14.67
C ASP A 65 -3.02 9.04 -13.84
N GLY A 66 -1.85 8.40 -13.91
CA GLY A 66 -0.68 8.88 -13.18
C GLY A 66 -0.64 8.50 -11.71
N GLU A 67 -1.65 7.83 -11.23
CA GLU A 67 -1.71 7.35 -9.85
C GLU A 67 -1.51 5.84 -9.80
N LEU A 68 -0.85 5.41 -8.72
CA LEU A 68 -0.61 3.99 -8.46
C LEU A 68 -1.50 3.59 -7.29
N VAL A 69 -2.27 2.50 -7.46
CA VAL A 69 -3.21 2.05 -6.44
C VAL A 69 -2.84 0.64 -6.01
N PHE A 70 -2.67 0.46 -4.72
CA PHE A 70 -2.31 -0.82 -4.13
C PHE A 70 -3.39 -1.24 -3.15
N LEU A 71 -3.75 -2.52 -3.18
CA LEU A 71 -4.63 -3.12 -2.19
C LEU A 71 -3.83 -4.15 -1.43
N ILE A 72 -3.69 -3.95 -0.13
CA ILE A 72 -2.83 -4.77 0.72
C ILE A 72 -3.66 -5.36 1.84
N ARG A 73 -3.68 -6.68 1.94
CA ARG A 73 -4.37 -7.36 3.05
C ARG A 73 -3.39 -7.59 4.17
N ARG A 74 -3.76 -7.16 5.37
CA ARG A 74 -2.92 -7.36 6.55
C ARG A 74 -2.82 -8.84 6.90
N ARG A 75 -1.60 -9.26 7.21
CA ARG A 75 -1.31 -10.61 7.68
C ARG A 75 -2.05 -10.94 8.96
#